data_0e399621da28b4b064a12d770f4138ff
#
_entry.id   0e399621da28b4b064a12d770f4138ff
#
_cell.length_a   1.000
_cell.length_b   1.000
_cell.length_c   1.000
_cell.angle_alpha   90.00
_cell.angle_beta   90.00
_cell.angle_gamma   90.00
#
_symmetry.space_group_name_H-M   'P 1'
#
loop_
_entity.id
_entity.type
_entity.pdbx_description
1 polymer ?
#
loop_
_entity_poly.entity_id
_entity_poly.type
_entity_poly.pdbx_seq_one_letter_code
_entity_poly.pdbx_strand_id
1 'polypeptide(L)'
;DRGIIPGPSIAFEPPMTRLPAVDPASVPEQRGSGYPEPFRSRMGERAKRRLGDACGLTRFGVNLVTLGPGAQSALRHWHTQEDEFVYVLTGEVVLVTDDGEQALGPGMCAGYPGGRKDAHHFINRGATPATYLEVGNRIEGDNAFYPDDDLMWGEDENGVFAAHKDGRRY
;
A
#
# COMPACT_ATOMS: atom_id res chain seq x y z
N ASP A 1 39.07 46.39 -22.86
CA ASP A 1 38.39 45.28 -23.56
C ASP A 1 38.54 43.99 -22.72
N ARG A 2 37.53 43.69 -21.93
CA ARG A 2 37.52 42.48 -21.14
C ARG A 2 36.68 41.45 -21.87
N GLY A 3 37.38 40.49 -22.52
CA GLY A 3 36.74 39.35 -23.18
C GLY A 3 35.83 38.55 -22.25
N ILE A 4 34.56 38.51 -22.57
CA ILE A 4 33.57 37.64 -21.91
C ILE A 4 33.83 36.21 -22.38
N ILE A 5 34.33 35.38 -21.49
CA ILE A 5 34.44 33.93 -21.74
C ILE A 5 33.01 33.39 -21.70
N PRO A 6 32.48 32.79 -22.76
CA PRO A 6 31.19 32.13 -22.68
C PRO A 6 31.28 30.91 -21.77
N GLY A 7 30.45 30.88 -20.72
CA GLY A 7 30.32 29.71 -19.83
C GLY A 7 29.81 28.48 -20.59
N PRO A 8 30.01 27.27 -20.05
CA PRO A 8 29.59 26.04 -20.70
C PRO A 8 28.08 26.06 -20.96
N SER A 9 27.71 25.92 -22.24
CA SER A 9 26.33 25.71 -22.67
C SER A 9 25.85 24.39 -22.02
N ILE A 10 24.97 24.50 -21.04
CA ILE A 10 24.25 23.32 -20.52
C ILE A 10 23.29 22.93 -21.65
N ALA A 11 23.68 21.91 -22.41
CA ALA A 11 22.78 21.28 -23.37
C ALA A 11 21.60 20.71 -22.57
N PHE A 12 20.43 21.31 -22.71
CA PHE A 12 19.16 20.76 -22.19
C PHE A 12 18.85 19.55 -23.09
N GLU A 13 19.25 18.36 -22.65
CA GLU A 13 18.73 17.14 -23.26
C GLU A 13 17.21 17.16 -23.05
N PRO A 14 16.39 17.11 -24.11
CA PRO A 14 14.96 17.00 -23.93
C PRO A 14 14.70 15.71 -23.16
N PRO A 15 13.80 15.73 -22.14
CA PRO A 15 13.48 14.53 -21.40
C PRO A 15 13.06 13.45 -22.40
N MET A 16 13.72 12.29 -22.33
CA MET A 16 13.29 11.14 -23.11
C MET A 16 11.79 10.97 -22.88
N THR A 17 10.98 11.15 -23.91
CA THR A 17 9.53 11.01 -23.86
C THR A 17 9.20 9.53 -23.66
N ARG A 18 9.34 9.07 -22.43
CA ARG A 18 8.79 7.78 -22.02
C ARG A 18 7.27 7.95 -22.08
N LEU A 19 6.62 7.18 -22.92
CA LEU A 19 5.16 7.13 -22.94
C LEU A 19 4.68 6.82 -21.52
N PRO A 20 3.68 7.55 -20.98
CA PRO A 20 3.30 7.46 -19.58
C PRO A 20 2.57 6.16 -19.21
N ALA A 21 2.13 5.37 -20.20
CA ALA A 21 1.44 4.11 -19.97
C ALA A 21 2.41 3.02 -19.51
N VAL A 22 2.04 2.31 -18.45
CA VAL A 22 2.78 1.19 -17.88
C VAL A 22 1.90 -0.05 -17.93
N ASP A 23 2.41 -1.15 -18.50
CA ASP A 23 1.76 -2.45 -18.38
C ASP A 23 1.96 -2.97 -16.95
N PRO A 24 0.89 -3.22 -16.16
CA PRO A 24 1.00 -3.77 -14.81
C PRO A 24 1.80 -5.07 -14.74
N ALA A 25 1.76 -5.91 -15.78
CA ALA A 25 2.51 -7.16 -15.83
C ALA A 25 4.04 -6.94 -15.84
N SER A 26 4.51 -5.78 -16.33
CA SER A 26 5.93 -5.41 -16.33
C SER A 26 6.43 -4.88 -14.98
N VAL A 27 5.52 -4.55 -14.05
CA VAL A 27 5.89 -4.03 -12.73
C VAL A 27 6.28 -5.18 -11.81
N PRO A 28 7.45 -5.13 -11.13
CA PRO A 28 7.90 -6.19 -10.24
C PRO A 28 6.84 -6.54 -9.18
N GLU A 29 6.59 -7.83 -9.02
CA GLU A 29 5.68 -8.34 -8.02
C GLU A 29 6.41 -8.57 -6.69
N GLN A 30 5.89 -7.99 -5.63
CA GLN A 30 6.34 -8.21 -4.26
C GLN A 30 5.40 -9.21 -3.59
N ARG A 31 5.94 -10.33 -3.10
CA ARG A 31 5.17 -11.37 -2.42
C ARG A 31 5.35 -11.30 -0.91
N GLY A 32 4.31 -11.68 -0.20
CA GLY A 32 4.29 -11.73 1.25
C GLY A 32 4.04 -10.36 1.89
N SER A 33 4.54 -10.19 3.11
CA SER A 33 4.29 -9.03 3.97
C SER A 33 5.57 -8.57 4.65
N GLY A 34 5.65 -7.29 4.98
CA GLY A 34 6.71 -6.69 5.82
C GLY A 34 6.51 -6.88 7.33
N TYR A 35 5.41 -7.49 7.75
CA TYR A 35 5.17 -7.75 9.17
C TYR A 35 6.22 -8.69 9.77
N PRO A 36 6.62 -8.52 11.05
CA PRO A 36 7.41 -9.52 11.76
C PRO A 36 6.59 -10.79 12.03
N GLU A 37 7.28 -11.88 12.41
CA GLU A 37 6.57 -13.03 12.96
C GLU A 37 6.03 -12.69 14.37
N PRO A 38 4.85 -13.25 14.76
CA PRO A 38 4.08 -14.27 14.04
C PRO A 38 3.06 -13.71 13.01
N PHE A 39 3.03 -12.42 12.78
CA PHE A 39 2.02 -11.78 11.93
C PHE A 39 2.21 -12.09 10.44
N ARG A 40 3.47 -12.20 9.99
CA ARG A 40 3.78 -12.47 8.59
C ARG A 40 3.15 -13.76 8.09
N SER A 41 3.24 -14.83 8.86
CA SER A 41 2.69 -16.14 8.49
C SER A 41 1.16 -16.14 8.40
N ARG A 42 0.47 -15.18 9.03
CA ARG A 42 -1.00 -15.03 8.97
C ARG A 42 -1.49 -14.43 7.64
N MET A 43 -0.61 -13.78 6.86
CA MET A 43 -1.02 -13.03 5.65
C MET A 43 -1.39 -13.95 4.49
N GLY A 44 -0.91 -15.19 4.45
CA GLY A 44 -1.15 -16.11 3.34
C GLY A 44 -0.47 -15.66 2.04
N GLU A 45 -0.98 -16.14 0.90
CA GLU A 45 -0.46 -15.79 -0.43
C GLU A 45 -0.96 -14.41 -0.87
N ARG A 46 -0.19 -13.40 -0.54
CA ARG A 46 -0.42 -12.01 -0.92
C ARG A 46 0.66 -11.52 -1.87
N ALA A 47 0.27 -10.86 -2.95
CA ALA A 47 1.18 -10.21 -3.88
C ALA A 47 0.74 -8.77 -4.14
N LYS A 48 1.71 -7.87 -4.37
CA LYS A 48 1.49 -6.45 -4.62
C LYS A 48 2.41 -5.96 -5.75
N ARG A 49 1.85 -5.20 -6.70
CA ARG A 49 2.60 -4.44 -7.72
C ARG A 49 2.37 -2.96 -7.49
N ARG A 50 3.44 -2.20 -7.27
CA ARG A 50 3.39 -0.76 -6.96
C ARG A 50 3.26 0.05 -8.25
N LEU A 51 2.06 0.16 -8.77
CA LEU A 51 1.80 0.85 -10.05
C LEU A 51 2.08 2.36 -9.95
N GLY A 52 1.72 2.97 -8.82
CA GLY A 52 1.99 4.40 -8.57
C GLY A 52 3.48 4.73 -8.65
N ASP A 53 4.33 3.90 -8.03
CA ASP A 53 5.79 4.08 -8.07
C ASP A 53 6.33 3.89 -9.50
N ALA A 54 5.82 2.89 -10.23
CA ALA A 54 6.19 2.66 -11.62
C ALA A 54 5.80 3.83 -12.56
N CYS A 55 4.72 4.55 -12.21
CA CYS A 55 4.29 5.77 -12.91
C CYS A 55 4.96 7.05 -12.39
N GLY A 56 5.82 6.99 -11.36
CA GLY A 56 6.48 8.15 -10.76
C GLY A 56 5.57 9.03 -9.89
N LEU A 57 4.45 8.47 -9.37
CA LEU A 57 3.55 9.21 -8.48
C LEU A 57 4.14 9.32 -7.07
N THR A 58 4.11 10.53 -6.52
CA THR A 58 4.73 10.82 -5.21
C THR A 58 3.73 11.17 -4.12
N ARG A 59 2.54 11.67 -4.48
CA ARG A 59 1.56 12.17 -3.50
C ARG A 59 0.61 11.10 -2.98
N PHE A 60 0.45 10.01 -3.72
CA PHE A 60 -0.37 8.86 -3.33
C PHE A 60 0.21 7.58 -3.92
N GLY A 61 -0.08 6.47 -3.25
CA GLY A 61 0.22 5.13 -3.72
C GLY A 61 -0.92 4.59 -4.58
N VAL A 62 -0.59 3.81 -5.60
CA VAL A 62 -1.55 2.97 -6.34
C VAL A 62 -0.94 1.59 -6.45
N ASN A 63 -1.60 0.60 -5.88
CA ASN A 63 -1.12 -0.78 -5.86
C ASN A 63 -2.15 -1.71 -6.50
N LEU A 64 -1.68 -2.62 -7.33
CA LEU A 64 -2.45 -3.78 -7.73
C LEU A 64 -2.13 -4.90 -6.74
N VAL A 65 -3.14 -5.33 -5.98
CA VAL A 65 -3.01 -6.37 -4.96
C VAL A 65 -3.73 -7.62 -5.40
N THR A 66 -3.08 -8.78 -5.20
CA THR A 66 -3.68 -10.09 -5.42
C THR A 66 -3.65 -10.86 -4.11
N LEU A 67 -4.79 -11.40 -3.72
CA LEU A 67 -4.93 -12.30 -2.57
C LEU A 67 -5.27 -13.69 -3.08
N GLY A 68 -4.43 -14.67 -2.77
CA GLY A 68 -4.74 -16.09 -2.95
C GLY A 68 -5.85 -16.54 -1.99
N PRO A 69 -6.38 -17.76 -2.14
CA PRO A 69 -7.36 -18.32 -1.22
C PRO A 69 -6.88 -18.31 0.24
N GLY A 70 -7.70 -17.78 1.14
CA GLY A 70 -7.39 -17.65 2.56
C GLY A 70 -6.44 -16.50 2.92
N ALA A 71 -5.89 -15.79 1.94
CA ALA A 71 -4.98 -14.67 2.21
C ALA A 71 -5.72 -13.41 2.65
N GLN A 72 -5.04 -12.59 3.45
CA GLN A 72 -5.55 -11.29 3.90
C GLN A 72 -4.65 -10.13 3.45
N SER A 73 -5.25 -8.94 3.29
CA SER A 73 -4.58 -7.74 2.79
C SER A 73 -3.54 -7.20 3.76
N ALA A 74 -3.91 -7.17 5.03
CA ALA A 74 -3.15 -6.65 6.16
C ALA A 74 -3.73 -7.25 7.46
N LEU A 75 -3.12 -6.96 8.60
CA LEU A 75 -3.78 -7.03 9.88
C LEU A 75 -4.88 -5.97 9.94
N ARG A 76 -5.95 -6.19 10.67
CA ARG A 76 -7.02 -5.19 10.80
C ARG A 76 -6.49 -3.93 11.46
N HIS A 77 -6.62 -2.79 10.79
CA HIS A 77 -6.01 -1.52 11.19
C HIS A 77 -6.80 -0.31 10.71
N TRP A 78 -6.49 0.86 11.27
CA TRP A 78 -6.96 2.15 10.81
C TRP A 78 -5.80 3.16 10.85
N HIS A 79 -5.86 4.19 10.00
CA HIS A 79 -4.85 5.24 9.85
C HIS A 79 -5.25 6.55 10.50
N THR A 80 -4.29 7.28 11.06
CA THR A 80 -4.54 8.57 11.70
C THR A 80 -4.83 9.69 10.70
N GLN A 81 -4.23 9.64 9.52
CA GLN A 81 -4.28 10.70 8.52
C GLN A 81 -4.45 10.18 7.09
N GLU A 82 -3.96 8.98 6.78
CA GLU A 82 -4.03 8.42 5.43
C GLU A 82 -5.48 8.04 5.09
N ASP A 83 -5.97 8.58 3.95
CA ASP A 83 -7.18 8.09 3.30
C ASP A 83 -6.83 6.86 2.47
N GLU A 84 -7.61 5.81 2.59
CA GLU A 84 -7.47 4.62 1.78
C GLU A 84 -8.71 4.36 0.94
N PHE A 85 -8.50 3.86 -0.26
CA PHE A 85 -9.56 3.47 -1.19
C PHE A 85 -9.21 2.15 -1.86
N VAL A 86 -10.20 1.28 -1.96
CA VAL A 86 -10.07 -0.02 -2.64
C VAL A 86 -11.16 -0.15 -3.71
N TYR A 87 -10.77 -0.69 -4.88
CA TYR A 87 -11.68 -1.03 -5.97
C TYR A 87 -11.41 -2.46 -6.45
N VAL A 88 -12.40 -3.33 -6.34
CA VAL A 88 -12.27 -4.75 -6.71
C VAL A 88 -12.34 -4.90 -8.23
N LEU A 89 -11.35 -5.60 -8.81
CA LEU A 89 -11.22 -5.86 -10.24
C LEU A 89 -11.74 -7.26 -10.61
N THR A 90 -11.27 -8.28 -9.88
CA THR A 90 -11.64 -9.69 -10.15
C THR A 90 -11.75 -10.48 -8.85
N GLY A 91 -12.53 -11.55 -8.87
CA GLY A 91 -12.77 -12.37 -7.69
C GLY A 91 -13.64 -11.66 -6.67
N GLU A 92 -13.64 -12.15 -5.44
CA GLU A 92 -14.37 -11.60 -4.31
C GLU A 92 -13.44 -11.47 -3.11
N VAL A 93 -13.54 -10.38 -2.39
CA VAL A 93 -12.90 -10.20 -1.07
C VAL A 93 -13.95 -9.90 -0.03
N VAL A 94 -13.75 -10.37 1.19
CA VAL A 94 -14.58 -10.00 2.34
C VAL A 94 -13.88 -8.85 3.07
N LEU A 95 -14.53 -7.71 3.12
CA LEU A 95 -14.18 -6.60 3.98
C LEU A 95 -14.59 -6.94 5.42
N VAL A 96 -13.69 -6.80 6.36
CA VAL A 96 -13.92 -6.95 7.81
C VAL A 96 -13.69 -5.61 8.47
N THR A 97 -14.69 -5.09 9.20
CA THR A 97 -14.66 -3.83 9.95
C THR A 97 -15.10 -4.03 11.39
N ASP A 98 -15.17 -2.96 12.16
CA ASP A 98 -15.73 -2.99 13.53
C ASP A 98 -17.23 -3.33 13.51
N ASP A 99 -17.94 -2.94 12.45
CA ASP A 99 -19.40 -3.16 12.29
C ASP A 99 -19.76 -4.53 11.70
N GLY A 100 -18.75 -5.34 11.29
CA GLY A 100 -18.98 -6.67 10.73
C GLY A 100 -18.30 -6.92 9.38
N GLU A 101 -18.86 -7.82 8.60
CA GLU A 101 -18.28 -8.30 7.35
C GLU A 101 -19.17 -7.99 6.14
N GLN A 102 -18.55 -7.66 5.02
CA GLN A 102 -19.23 -7.44 3.75
C GLN A 102 -18.43 -8.05 2.59
N ALA A 103 -19.10 -8.84 1.75
CA ALA A 103 -18.49 -9.32 0.52
C ALA A 103 -18.46 -8.21 -0.55
N LEU A 104 -17.30 -8.04 -1.19
CA LEU A 104 -17.09 -7.11 -2.30
C LEU A 104 -16.67 -7.90 -3.54
N GLY A 105 -17.52 -7.84 -4.56
CA GLY A 105 -17.24 -8.39 -5.89
C GLY A 105 -16.70 -7.33 -6.85
N PRO A 106 -16.40 -7.73 -8.11
CA PRO A 106 -15.89 -6.83 -9.13
C PRO A 106 -16.78 -5.60 -9.35
N GLY A 107 -16.15 -4.41 -9.43
CA GLY A 107 -16.85 -3.14 -9.57
C GLY A 107 -17.27 -2.49 -8.26
N MET A 108 -17.20 -3.20 -7.13
CA MET A 108 -17.45 -2.61 -5.80
C MET A 108 -16.20 -1.92 -5.27
N CYS A 109 -16.43 -0.92 -4.43
CA CYS A 109 -15.36 -0.16 -3.78
C CYS A 109 -15.65 0.09 -2.30
N ALA A 110 -14.60 0.40 -1.55
CA ALA A 110 -14.66 0.85 -0.16
C ALA A 110 -13.65 1.98 0.05
N GLY A 111 -13.94 2.89 0.99
CA GLY A 111 -13.06 3.98 1.34
C GLY A 111 -13.00 4.21 2.85
N TYR A 112 -11.81 4.58 3.34
CA TYR A 112 -11.50 4.76 4.75
C TYR A 112 -10.84 6.13 4.93
N PRO A 113 -11.61 7.13 5.41
CA PRO A 113 -11.04 8.43 5.74
C PRO A 113 -10.05 8.35 6.90
N GLY A 114 -8.94 9.02 6.77
CA GLY A 114 -7.96 9.16 7.84
C GLY A 114 -8.59 9.71 9.12
N GLY A 115 -8.14 9.21 10.28
CA GLY A 115 -8.66 9.58 11.59
C GLY A 115 -9.94 8.86 12.02
N ARG A 116 -10.60 8.14 11.11
CA ARG A 116 -11.73 7.28 11.47
C ARG A 116 -11.21 6.00 12.13
N LYS A 117 -11.60 5.80 13.39
CA LYS A 117 -11.19 4.63 14.20
C LYS A 117 -12.00 3.38 13.89
N ASP A 118 -12.23 3.09 12.64
CA ASP A 118 -12.92 1.90 12.14
C ASP A 118 -11.89 1.01 11.46
N ALA A 119 -11.34 0.07 12.22
CA ALA A 119 -10.27 -0.78 11.72
C ALA A 119 -10.79 -1.75 10.66
N HIS A 120 -10.02 -1.94 9.61
CA HIS A 120 -10.42 -2.76 8.48
C HIS A 120 -9.29 -3.62 7.92
N HIS A 121 -9.66 -4.68 7.24
CA HIS A 121 -8.84 -5.45 6.32
C HIS A 121 -9.71 -6.23 5.34
N PHE A 122 -9.08 -6.85 4.34
CA PHE A 122 -9.74 -7.71 3.37
C PHE A 122 -9.22 -9.15 3.51
N ILE A 123 -10.12 -10.12 3.35
CA ILE A 123 -9.80 -11.56 3.32
C ILE A 123 -10.37 -12.15 2.04
N ASN A 124 -9.59 -12.93 1.31
CA ASN A 124 -10.11 -13.77 0.25
C ASN A 124 -10.60 -15.10 0.85
N ARG A 125 -11.91 -15.26 1.02
CA ARG A 125 -12.52 -16.52 1.50
C ARG A 125 -12.93 -17.46 0.36
N GLY A 126 -12.71 -17.04 -0.89
CA GLY A 126 -13.01 -17.84 -2.08
C GLY A 126 -11.94 -18.89 -2.36
N ALA A 127 -12.20 -19.70 -3.38
CA ALA A 127 -11.28 -20.76 -3.84
C ALA A 127 -10.33 -20.29 -4.96
N THR A 128 -10.51 -19.08 -5.48
CA THR A 128 -9.70 -18.50 -6.56
C THR A 128 -9.09 -17.17 -6.12
N PRO A 129 -7.97 -16.74 -6.72
CA PRO A 129 -7.40 -15.45 -6.42
C PRO A 129 -8.37 -14.29 -6.69
N ALA A 130 -8.30 -13.26 -5.85
CA ALA A 130 -9.01 -11.99 -6.03
C ALA A 130 -8.00 -10.87 -6.22
N THR A 131 -8.32 -9.89 -7.11
CA THR A 131 -7.48 -8.73 -7.36
C THR A 131 -8.25 -7.44 -7.16
N TYR A 132 -7.56 -6.42 -6.62
CA TYR A 132 -8.12 -5.09 -6.41
C TYR A 132 -7.04 -4.01 -6.54
N LEU A 133 -7.47 -2.78 -6.81
CA LEU A 133 -6.63 -1.60 -6.65
C LEU A 133 -6.75 -1.10 -5.20
N GLU A 134 -5.62 -0.78 -4.62
CA GLU A 134 -5.45 -0.11 -3.33
C GLU A 134 -4.83 1.26 -3.61
N VAL A 135 -5.48 2.31 -3.17
CA VAL A 135 -5.02 3.70 -3.33
C VAL A 135 -5.02 4.36 -1.97
N GLY A 136 -3.89 4.96 -1.60
CA GLY A 136 -3.77 5.72 -0.36
C GLY A 136 -2.87 6.93 -0.56
N ASN A 137 -3.16 8.04 0.10
CA ASN A 137 -2.28 9.20 0.06
C ASN A 137 -1.00 8.91 0.87
N ARG A 138 0.03 9.73 0.65
CA ARG A 138 1.31 9.64 1.37
C ARG A 138 1.45 10.89 2.22
N ILE A 139 1.16 10.76 3.50
CA ILE A 139 1.21 11.85 4.48
C ILE A 139 2.30 11.54 5.49
N GLU A 140 3.20 12.51 5.70
CA GLU A 140 4.20 12.46 6.77
C GLU A 140 3.53 12.47 8.13
N GLY A 141 3.98 11.60 9.05
CA GLY A 141 3.46 11.49 10.40
C GLY A 141 2.18 10.68 10.53
N ASP A 142 1.73 9.98 9.47
CA ASP A 142 0.65 9.01 9.61
C ASP A 142 1.06 7.82 10.47
N ASN A 143 0.11 7.28 11.24
CA ASN A 143 0.30 6.09 12.06
C ASN A 143 -0.85 5.12 11.85
N ALA A 144 -0.52 3.83 11.74
CA ALA A 144 -1.48 2.75 11.70
C ALA A 144 -1.65 2.11 13.09
N PHE A 145 -2.89 1.90 13.50
CA PHE A 145 -3.26 1.26 14.76
C PHE A 145 -3.92 -0.09 14.51
N TYR A 146 -3.46 -1.10 15.26
CA TYR A 146 -3.89 -2.49 15.16
C TYR A 146 -4.66 -2.89 16.42
N PRO A 147 -6.02 -2.80 16.46
CA PRO A 147 -6.77 -3.05 17.69
C PRO A 147 -6.63 -4.49 18.21
N ASP A 148 -6.55 -5.46 17.31
CA ASP A 148 -6.58 -6.89 17.63
C ASP A 148 -5.19 -7.49 17.91
N ASP A 149 -4.13 -6.78 17.56
CA ASP A 149 -2.76 -7.29 17.62
C ASP A 149 -1.88 -6.42 18.50
N ASP A 150 -0.91 -7.01 19.17
CA ASP A 150 0.10 -6.30 19.95
C ASP A 150 1.19 -5.78 19.03
N LEU A 151 0.82 -4.89 18.13
CA LEU A 151 1.68 -4.33 17.10
C LEU A 151 1.49 -2.82 17.01
N MET A 152 2.61 -2.13 16.87
CA MET A 152 2.71 -0.74 16.42
C MET A 152 3.90 -0.57 15.49
N TRP A 153 3.85 0.45 14.64
CA TRP A 153 5.00 0.90 13.87
C TRP A 153 5.59 2.13 14.53
N GLY A 154 6.91 2.20 14.55
CA GLY A 154 7.68 3.36 14.94
C GLY A 154 8.69 3.72 13.87
N GLU A 155 9.26 4.91 13.97
CA GLU A 155 10.33 5.39 13.11
C GLU A 155 11.43 6.04 13.97
N ASP A 156 12.68 5.78 13.62
CA ASP A 156 13.86 6.42 14.22
C ASP A 156 14.91 6.73 13.14
N GLU A 157 16.08 7.12 13.54
CA GLU A 157 17.23 7.42 12.64
C GLU A 157 17.62 6.27 11.70
N ASN A 158 17.23 5.03 12.01
CA ASN A 158 17.49 3.83 11.21
C ASN A 158 16.30 3.44 10.32
N GLY A 159 15.19 4.20 10.38
CA GLY A 159 13.98 3.98 9.60
C GLY A 159 12.82 3.38 10.40
N VAL A 160 11.83 2.83 9.68
CA VAL A 160 10.61 2.27 10.25
C VAL A 160 10.88 0.91 10.90
N PHE A 161 10.35 0.70 12.09
CA PHE A 161 10.42 -0.57 12.82
C PHE A 161 9.07 -1.01 13.39
N ALA A 162 8.93 -2.33 13.58
CA ALA A 162 7.80 -2.92 14.28
C ALA A 162 8.09 -3.07 15.78
N ALA A 163 7.11 -2.79 16.62
CA ALA A 163 7.20 -2.93 18.06
C ALA A 163 5.90 -3.44 18.68
N HIS A 164 6.00 -3.96 19.89
CA HIS A 164 4.87 -4.18 20.78
C HIS A 164 4.23 -2.86 21.19
N LYS A 165 2.98 -2.88 21.64
CA LYS A 165 2.30 -1.68 22.14
C LYS A 165 2.96 -1.06 23.40
N ASP A 166 3.82 -1.82 24.09
CA ASP A 166 4.66 -1.35 25.19
C ASP A 166 6.00 -0.72 24.74
N GLY A 167 6.26 -0.67 23.43
CA GLY A 167 7.45 -0.07 22.82
C GLY A 167 8.63 -1.03 22.61
N ARG A 168 8.59 -2.28 23.08
CA ARG A 168 9.64 -3.27 22.79
C ARG A 168 9.59 -3.65 21.31
N ARG A 169 10.74 -3.65 20.64
CA ARG A 169 10.86 -4.07 19.22
C ARG A 169 10.66 -5.58 19.05
N TYR A 170 10.10 -5.94 17.91
CA TYR A 170 10.05 -7.33 17.43
C TYR A 170 11.41 -7.79 16.94
#